data_0e7ed247c9cebcb452adef302cb40cf9
#
_entry.id   0e7ed247c9cebcb452adef302cb40cf9
#
_cell.length_a   1.000
_cell.length_b   1.000
_cell.length_c   1.000
_cell.angle_alpha   90.00
_cell.angle_beta   90.00
_cell.angle_gamma   90.00
#
_symmetry.space_group_name_H-M   'P 1'
#
loop_
_entity.id
_entity.type
_entity.pdbx_description
1 polymer ?
#
loop_
_entity_poly.entity_id
_entity_poly.type
_entity_poly.pdbx_seq_one_letter_code
_entity_poly.pdbx_strand_id
1 'polypeptide(L)'
;MIGKYTKIYLKRNIILALICATIVFIPLLIVSFIYDVLSYDLIVAFTPFPIAFICVLISFLPIIRFRKMIRQQESLYDTVFSDTDADHLETTLYLSKNWLIWAGSCAIYKNHIQSIQHKLETGRVGSSNKVTITTVDNKRYIIWCLSTTNIKKIKAWCKS
;
A
#
# COMPACT_ATOMS: atom_id res chain seq x y z
N MET A 1 1.65 -12.10 -13.28
CA MET A 1 1.30 -10.67 -13.40
C MET A 1 1.14 -9.96 -12.06
N ILE A 2 0.27 -10.39 -11.16
CA ILE A 2 0.14 -9.82 -9.79
C ILE A 2 1.49 -9.67 -9.06
N GLY A 3 2.48 -10.49 -9.40
CA GLY A 3 3.82 -10.48 -8.80
C GLY A 3 4.59 -9.18 -8.89
N LYS A 4 4.39 -8.35 -9.93
CA LYS A 4 5.08 -7.06 -10.10
C LYS A 4 4.70 -6.08 -8.98
N TYR A 5 3.41 -5.87 -8.75
CA TYR A 5 2.91 -4.94 -7.73
C TYR A 5 3.17 -5.46 -6.32
N THR A 6 3.08 -6.77 -6.13
CA THR A 6 3.45 -7.42 -4.87
C THR A 6 4.93 -7.22 -4.56
N LYS A 7 5.83 -7.34 -5.56
CA LYS A 7 7.28 -7.10 -5.38
C LYS A 7 7.57 -5.64 -5.01
N ILE A 8 6.94 -4.67 -5.68
CA ILE A 8 7.11 -3.25 -5.38
C ILE A 8 6.71 -2.94 -3.94
N TYR A 9 5.54 -3.43 -3.54
CA TYR A 9 5.03 -3.24 -2.18
C TYR A 9 5.92 -3.93 -1.15
N LEU A 10 6.28 -5.19 -1.38
CA LEU A 10 7.10 -5.98 -0.47
C LEU A 10 8.48 -5.37 -0.29
N LYS A 11 9.15 -4.98 -1.38
CA LYS A 11 10.45 -4.31 -1.32
C LYS A 11 10.41 -3.07 -0.43
N ARG A 12 9.40 -2.20 -0.61
CA ARG A 12 9.23 -0.99 0.20
C ARG A 12 9.04 -1.32 1.67
N ASN A 13 8.19 -2.29 1.99
CA ASN A 13 7.88 -2.63 3.38
C ASN A 13 9.01 -3.38 4.07
N ILE A 14 9.76 -4.23 3.36
CA ILE A 14 10.96 -4.89 3.91
C ILE A 14 12.01 -3.83 4.25
N ILE A 15 12.26 -2.88 3.35
CA ILE A 15 13.21 -1.79 3.62
C ILE A 15 12.76 -0.99 4.85
N LEU A 16 11.48 -0.65 4.95
CA LEU A 16 10.94 0.07 6.10
C LEU A 16 11.09 -0.73 7.40
N ALA A 17 10.78 -2.03 7.37
CA ALA A 17 10.93 -2.92 8.52
C ALA A 17 12.38 -3.05 8.96
N LEU A 18 13.33 -3.14 8.02
CA LEU A 18 14.77 -3.15 8.32
C LEU A 18 15.22 -1.84 8.96
N ILE A 19 14.78 -0.70 8.43
CA ILE A 19 15.09 0.63 9.00
C ILE A 19 14.56 0.71 10.44
N CYS A 20 13.30 0.34 10.67
CA CYS A 20 12.72 0.35 12.01
C CYS A 20 13.45 -0.60 12.97
N ALA A 21 13.79 -1.81 12.52
CA ALA A 21 14.57 -2.76 13.31
C ALA A 21 15.94 -2.19 13.66
N THR A 22 16.63 -1.54 12.72
CA THR A 22 17.95 -0.92 12.95
C THR A 22 17.87 0.24 13.96
N ILE A 23 16.84 1.10 13.84
CA ILE A 23 16.62 2.23 14.77
C ILE A 23 16.39 1.74 16.21
N VAL A 24 15.74 0.60 16.38
CA VAL A 24 15.50 0.02 17.72
C VAL A 24 16.73 -0.75 18.22
N PHE A 25 17.39 -1.50 17.34
CA PHE A 25 18.49 -2.38 17.72
C PHE A 25 19.79 -1.63 18.09
N ILE A 26 20.14 -0.56 17.36
CA ILE A 26 21.36 0.20 17.62
C ILE A 26 21.35 0.83 19.02
N PRO A 27 20.33 1.57 19.47
CA PRO A 27 20.28 2.11 20.81
C PRO A 27 20.34 1.04 21.91
N LEU A 28 19.66 -0.11 21.69
CA LEU A 28 19.69 -1.21 22.64
C LEU A 28 21.10 -1.80 22.78
N LEU A 29 21.83 -1.97 21.67
CA LEU A 29 23.24 -2.40 21.70
C LEU A 29 24.12 -1.40 22.44
N ILE A 30 23.93 -0.10 22.21
CA ILE A 30 24.71 0.95 22.88
C ILE A 30 24.48 0.91 24.40
N VAL A 31 23.21 0.81 24.81
CA VAL A 31 22.84 0.71 26.24
C VAL A 31 23.42 -0.53 26.87
N SER A 32 23.33 -1.70 26.21
CA SER A 32 23.93 -2.97 26.65
C SER A 32 25.46 -2.84 26.85
N PHE A 33 26.15 -2.18 25.93
CA PHE A 33 27.61 -1.97 26.01
C PHE A 33 28.04 -1.00 27.12
N ILE A 34 27.19 0.02 27.42
CA ILE A 34 27.52 1.02 28.45
C ILE A 34 27.32 0.47 29.87
N TYR A 35 26.34 -0.38 30.07
CA TYR A 35 25.96 -0.82 31.42
C TYR A 35 26.53 -2.17 31.84
N ASP A 36 27.34 -2.84 31.03
CA ASP A 36 28.07 -4.12 31.29
C ASP A 36 27.18 -5.21 31.96
N VAL A 37 25.92 -5.27 31.58
CA VAL A 37 24.89 -6.12 32.20
C VAL A 37 24.70 -7.40 31.38
N LEU A 38 25.64 -8.33 31.47
CA LEU A 38 25.71 -9.53 30.62
C LEU A 38 24.53 -10.52 30.79
N SER A 39 23.82 -10.53 31.91
CA SER A 39 22.77 -11.51 32.20
C SER A 39 21.35 -11.07 31.82
N TYR A 40 21.08 -9.76 31.78
CA TYR A 40 19.83 -9.20 31.22
C TYR A 40 19.88 -9.08 29.69
N ASP A 41 21.06 -9.14 29.12
CA ASP A 41 21.39 -8.80 27.75
C ASP A 41 20.81 -9.78 26.71
N LEU A 42 20.72 -11.08 27.04
CA LEU A 42 20.16 -12.07 26.12
C LEU A 42 18.68 -11.82 25.84
N ILE A 43 17.89 -11.48 26.85
CA ILE A 43 16.45 -11.20 26.68
C ILE A 43 16.26 -9.88 25.91
N VAL A 44 17.02 -8.86 26.26
CA VAL A 44 16.98 -7.55 25.61
C VAL A 44 17.48 -7.64 24.15
N ALA A 45 18.55 -8.39 23.91
CA ALA A 45 19.11 -8.60 22.57
C ALA A 45 18.15 -9.39 21.65
N PHE A 46 17.37 -10.32 22.20
CA PHE A 46 16.43 -11.12 21.41
C PHE A 46 15.04 -10.45 21.23
N THR A 47 14.68 -9.44 22.03
CA THR A 47 13.37 -8.76 21.95
C THR A 47 13.06 -8.13 20.58
N PRO A 48 14.04 -7.53 19.83
CA PRO A 48 13.76 -6.95 18.53
C PRO A 48 13.36 -7.98 17.45
N PHE A 49 13.82 -9.23 17.57
CA PHE A 49 13.54 -10.26 16.56
C PHE A 49 12.04 -10.63 16.46
N PRO A 50 11.33 -10.93 17.55
CA PRO A 50 9.89 -11.17 17.48
C PRO A 50 9.11 -9.94 16.97
N ILE A 51 9.51 -8.73 17.35
CA ILE A 51 8.88 -7.50 16.87
C ILE A 51 9.08 -7.35 15.35
N ALA A 52 10.31 -7.51 14.87
CA ALA A 52 10.61 -7.47 13.44
C ALA A 52 9.84 -8.56 12.68
N PHE A 53 9.76 -9.78 13.22
CA PHE A 53 9.00 -10.88 12.63
C PHE A 53 7.50 -10.57 12.54
N ILE A 54 6.91 -10.01 13.60
CA ILE A 54 5.51 -9.58 13.61
C ILE A 54 5.29 -8.46 12.57
N CYS A 55 6.18 -7.48 12.47
CA CYS A 55 6.10 -6.42 11.46
C CYS A 55 6.15 -6.99 10.03
N VAL A 56 7.02 -7.98 9.80
CA VAL A 56 7.08 -8.69 8.51
C VAL A 56 5.76 -9.42 8.23
N LEU A 57 5.23 -10.18 9.18
CA LEU A 57 3.95 -10.87 9.04
C LEU A 57 2.80 -9.91 8.73
N ILE A 58 2.70 -8.80 9.46
CA ILE A 58 1.69 -7.77 9.21
C ILE A 58 1.82 -7.20 7.79
N SER A 59 3.04 -7.08 7.26
CA SER A 59 3.30 -6.59 5.91
C SER A 59 2.77 -7.52 4.80
N PHE A 60 2.50 -8.79 5.08
CA PHE A 60 1.88 -9.72 4.13
C PHE A 60 0.35 -9.60 4.06
N LEU A 61 -0.31 -9.10 5.11
CA LEU A 61 -1.77 -9.00 5.14
C LEU A 61 -2.36 -8.17 3.98
N PRO A 62 -1.82 -6.99 3.61
CA PRO A 62 -2.30 -6.23 2.46
C PRO A 62 -2.16 -7.01 1.15
N ILE A 63 -1.10 -7.81 0.98
CA ILE A 63 -0.88 -8.61 -0.23
C ILE A 63 -1.97 -9.68 -0.36
N ILE A 64 -2.30 -10.34 0.74
CA ILE A 64 -3.37 -11.35 0.77
C ILE A 64 -4.71 -10.69 0.43
N ARG A 65 -5.01 -9.54 1.03
CA ARG A 65 -6.23 -8.75 0.76
C ARG A 65 -6.29 -8.29 -0.69
N PHE A 66 -5.18 -7.81 -1.24
CA PHE A 66 -5.05 -7.38 -2.63
C PHE A 66 -5.37 -8.54 -3.60
N ARG A 67 -4.77 -9.71 -3.40
CA ARG A 67 -5.05 -10.91 -4.20
C ARG A 67 -6.49 -11.38 -4.08
N LYS A 68 -7.03 -11.40 -2.85
CA LYS A 68 -8.43 -11.79 -2.61
C LYS A 68 -9.39 -10.86 -3.34
N MET A 69 -9.14 -9.55 -3.30
CA MET A 69 -9.97 -8.55 -3.95
C MET A 69 -9.97 -8.69 -5.47
N ILE A 70 -8.81 -8.93 -6.09
CA ILE A 70 -8.73 -9.19 -7.53
C ILE A 70 -9.56 -10.43 -7.88
N ARG A 71 -9.35 -11.55 -7.21
CA ARG A 71 -10.09 -12.80 -7.47
C ARG A 71 -11.59 -12.64 -7.32
N GLN A 72 -12.04 -11.87 -6.32
CA GLN A 72 -13.47 -11.59 -6.12
C GLN A 72 -14.06 -10.81 -7.30
N GLN A 73 -13.35 -9.82 -7.83
CA GLN A 73 -13.81 -9.03 -8.96
C GLN A 73 -13.70 -9.80 -10.29
N GLU A 74 -12.66 -10.63 -10.47
CA GLU A 74 -12.54 -11.55 -11.60
C GLU A 74 -13.75 -12.49 -11.68
N SER A 75 -14.12 -13.08 -10.55
CA SER A 75 -15.29 -13.96 -10.47
C SER A 75 -16.62 -13.24 -10.65
N LEU A 76 -16.74 -11.99 -10.16
CA LEU A 76 -17.97 -11.21 -10.23
C LEU A 76 -18.25 -10.69 -11.64
N TYR A 77 -17.22 -10.33 -12.40
CA TYR A 77 -17.34 -9.70 -13.72
C TYR A 77 -16.89 -10.58 -14.87
N ASP A 78 -16.62 -11.86 -14.61
CA ASP A 78 -16.09 -12.83 -15.59
C ASP A 78 -14.93 -12.24 -16.40
N THR A 79 -13.97 -11.65 -15.70
CA THR A 79 -12.84 -10.94 -16.29
C THR A 79 -11.53 -11.45 -15.72
N VAL A 80 -10.44 -11.25 -16.45
CA VAL A 80 -9.10 -11.60 -16.00
C VAL A 80 -8.32 -10.33 -15.70
N PHE A 81 -7.62 -10.31 -14.58
CA PHE A 81 -6.74 -9.20 -14.22
C PHE A 81 -5.60 -9.08 -15.25
N SER A 82 -5.55 -7.95 -15.93
CA SER A 82 -4.48 -7.61 -16.87
C SER A 82 -3.88 -6.24 -16.53
N ASP A 83 -2.56 -6.18 -16.54
CA ASP A 83 -1.76 -4.99 -16.28
C ASP A 83 -0.77 -4.70 -17.42
N THR A 84 -0.94 -5.35 -18.58
CA THR A 84 -0.02 -5.22 -19.74
C THR A 84 0.10 -3.78 -20.21
N ASP A 85 -1.01 -3.04 -20.20
CA ASP A 85 -1.11 -1.66 -20.68
C ASP A 85 -1.25 -0.65 -19.53
N ALA A 86 -0.68 -0.97 -18.35
CA ALA A 86 -0.85 -0.13 -17.18
C ALA A 86 0.08 1.08 -17.22
N ASP A 87 -0.52 2.27 -17.37
CA ASP A 87 0.15 3.56 -17.25
C ASP A 87 0.48 3.85 -15.79
N HIS A 88 1.70 4.29 -15.55
CA HIS A 88 2.13 4.76 -14.25
C HIS A 88 1.64 6.19 -14.02
N LEU A 89 0.71 6.39 -13.10
CA LEU A 89 0.21 7.72 -12.76
C LEU A 89 1.05 8.40 -11.67
N GLU A 90 1.34 7.67 -10.60
CA GLU A 90 2.16 8.14 -9.47
C GLU A 90 2.89 6.97 -8.82
N THR A 91 3.77 7.21 -7.84
CA THR A 91 4.72 6.26 -7.25
C THR A 91 4.20 4.82 -7.05
N THR A 92 2.93 4.68 -6.72
CA THR A 92 2.30 3.36 -6.48
C THR A 92 0.96 3.18 -7.17
N LEU A 93 0.54 4.16 -7.97
CA LEU A 93 -0.76 4.16 -8.66
C LEU A 93 -0.58 3.94 -10.15
N TYR A 94 -1.32 2.97 -10.67
CA TYR A 94 -1.30 2.57 -12.08
C TYR A 94 -2.72 2.51 -12.62
N LEU A 95 -2.87 2.84 -13.89
CA LEU A 95 -4.13 2.82 -14.60
C LEU A 95 -3.99 1.90 -15.82
N SER A 96 -4.68 0.79 -15.82
CA SER A 96 -4.81 -0.11 -16.97
C SER A 96 -6.12 0.16 -17.71
N LYS A 97 -6.31 -0.46 -18.86
CA LYS A 97 -7.55 -0.36 -19.64
C LYS A 97 -8.81 -0.59 -18.78
N ASN A 98 -8.79 -1.58 -17.91
CA ASN A 98 -9.94 -2.00 -17.11
C ASN A 98 -9.73 -1.93 -15.60
N TRP A 99 -8.51 -1.62 -15.14
CA TRP A 99 -8.17 -1.69 -13.72
C TRP A 99 -7.48 -0.42 -13.23
N LEU A 100 -7.92 0.07 -12.10
CA LEU A 100 -7.17 1.03 -11.29
C LEU A 100 -6.43 0.24 -10.22
N ILE A 101 -5.09 0.34 -10.23
CA ILE A 101 -4.22 -0.48 -9.40
C ILE A 101 -3.42 0.43 -8.47
N TRP A 102 -3.63 0.26 -7.17
CA TRP A 102 -2.80 0.88 -6.15
C TRP A 102 -1.93 -0.20 -5.53
N ALA A 103 -0.65 -0.23 -5.94
CA ALA A 103 0.27 -1.32 -5.63
C ALA A 103 0.29 -1.68 -4.14
N GLY A 104 -0.07 -2.91 -3.82
CA GLY A 104 -0.11 -3.48 -2.47
C GLY A 104 -1.30 -3.06 -1.61
N SER A 105 -2.19 -2.20 -2.09
CA SER A 105 -3.37 -1.76 -1.33
C SER A 105 -4.67 -2.26 -1.94
N CYS A 106 -4.93 -1.91 -3.20
CA CYS A 106 -6.15 -2.33 -3.88
C CYS A 106 -5.97 -2.40 -5.40
N ALA A 107 -6.78 -3.20 -6.06
CA ALA A 107 -7.03 -3.14 -7.49
C ALA A 107 -8.54 -3.12 -7.69
N ILE A 108 -9.04 -2.16 -8.44
CA ILE A 108 -10.46 -1.94 -8.63
C ILE A 108 -10.76 -2.05 -10.11
N TYR A 109 -11.64 -2.98 -10.45
CA TYR A 109 -12.15 -3.11 -11.80
C TYR A 109 -13.04 -1.92 -12.14
N LYS A 110 -12.95 -1.42 -13.36
CA LYS A 110 -13.65 -0.22 -13.81
C LYS A 110 -15.16 -0.26 -13.51
N ASN A 111 -15.82 -1.36 -13.88
CA ASN A 111 -17.26 -1.51 -13.68
C ASN A 111 -17.64 -1.76 -12.20
N HIS A 112 -16.67 -1.96 -11.31
CA HIS A 112 -16.88 -2.05 -9.87
C HIS A 112 -16.90 -0.68 -9.20
N ILE A 113 -16.55 0.40 -9.93
CA ILE A 113 -16.56 1.76 -9.42
C ILE A 113 -17.96 2.36 -9.58
N GLN A 114 -18.58 2.72 -8.47
CA GLN A 114 -19.86 3.40 -8.44
C GLN A 114 -19.70 4.91 -8.60
N SER A 115 -18.76 5.52 -7.90
CA SER A 115 -18.54 6.96 -7.96
C SER A 115 -17.12 7.36 -7.62
N ILE A 116 -16.67 8.49 -8.20
CA ILE A 116 -15.39 9.12 -7.88
C ILE A 116 -15.64 10.57 -7.48
N GLN A 117 -15.33 10.88 -6.25
CA GLN A 117 -15.40 12.23 -5.69
C GLN A 117 -14.00 12.81 -5.53
N HIS A 118 -13.85 14.08 -5.85
CA HIS A 118 -12.61 14.83 -5.66
C HIS A 118 -12.90 16.02 -4.76
N LYS A 119 -12.10 16.18 -3.73
CA LYS A 119 -12.12 17.32 -2.82
C LYS A 119 -10.71 17.87 -2.65
N LEU A 120 -10.56 19.17 -2.74
CA LEU A 120 -9.34 19.86 -2.31
C LEU A 120 -9.46 20.07 -0.79
N GLU A 121 -8.55 19.50 -0.04
CA GLU A 121 -8.46 19.74 1.41
C GLU A 121 -7.30 20.68 1.68
N THR A 122 -7.61 21.80 2.33
CA THR A 122 -6.62 22.81 2.72
C THR A 122 -6.31 22.62 4.22
N GLY A 123 -5.07 22.33 4.52
CA GLY A 123 -4.57 22.16 5.89
C GLY A 123 -3.52 23.22 6.24
N ARG A 124 -2.99 23.14 7.47
CA ARG A 124 -1.94 24.07 7.95
C ARG A 124 -0.64 24.01 7.13
N VAL A 125 -0.38 22.91 6.45
CA VAL A 125 0.88 22.62 5.70
C VAL A 125 0.69 22.80 4.19
N GLY A 126 -0.50 23.18 3.72
CA GLY A 126 -0.82 23.36 2.32
C GLY A 126 -2.12 22.67 1.89
N SER A 127 -2.41 22.69 0.60
CA SER A 127 -3.58 22.02 0.04
C SER A 127 -3.20 20.70 -0.60
N SER A 128 -4.00 19.67 -0.36
CA SER A 128 -3.85 18.36 -0.99
C SER A 128 -5.15 17.90 -1.64
N ASN A 129 -5.01 17.23 -2.77
CA ASN A 129 -6.14 16.61 -3.44
C ASN A 129 -6.47 15.28 -2.77
N LYS A 130 -7.73 15.13 -2.39
CA LYS A 130 -8.30 13.88 -1.87
C LYS A 130 -9.26 13.32 -2.90
N VAL A 131 -8.99 12.13 -3.37
CA VAL A 131 -9.89 11.38 -4.26
C VAL A 131 -10.51 10.23 -3.48
N THR A 132 -11.83 10.21 -3.43
CA THR A 132 -12.60 9.12 -2.80
C THR A 132 -13.27 8.32 -3.90
N ILE A 133 -12.94 7.04 -3.99
CA ILE A 133 -13.54 6.08 -4.90
C ILE A 133 -14.49 5.22 -4.09
N THR A 134 -15.77 5.21 -4.47
CA THR A 134 -16.78 4.34 -3.87
C THR A 134 -17.10 3.22 -4.86
N THR A 135 -17.07 1.99 -4.38
CA THR A 135 -17.35 0.79 -5.17
C THR A 135 -18.81 0.35 -5.01
N VAL A 136 -19.28 -0.53 -5.89
CA VAL A 136 -20.64 -1.06 -5.90
C VAL A 136 -21.01 -1.73 -4.56
N ASP A 137 -20.04 -2.32 -3.86
CA ASP A 137 -20.21 -2.89 -2.53
C ASP A 137 -20.07 -1.87 -1.38
N ASN A 138 -20.23 -0.57 -1.70
CA ASN A 138 -20.14 0.57 -0.77
C ASN A 138 -18.81 0.73 -0.03
N LYS A 139 -17.75 0.06 -0.45
CA LYS A 139 -16.42 0.30 0.10
C LYS A 139 -15.86 1.62 -0.43
N ARG A 140 -15.10 2.31 0.44
CA ARG A 140 -14.48 3.61 0.11
C ARG A 140 -12.97 3.48 0.14
N TYR A 141 -12.33 3.88 -0.96
CA TYR A 141 -10.88 3.96 -1.11
C TYR A 141 -10.48 5.42 -1.23
N ILE A 142 -9.55 5.86 -0.39
CA ILE A 142 -9.10 7.26 -0.34
C ILE A 142 -7.67 7.32 -0.84
N ILE A 143 -7.45 8.13 -1.89
CA ILE A 143 -6.13 8.39 -2.46
C ILE A 143 -5.81 9.86 -2.23
N TRP A 144 -4.67 10.12 -1.61
CA TRP A 144 -4.18 11.45 -1.29
C TRP A 144 -3.11 11.92 -2.26
N CYS A 145 -2.93 13.23 -2.34
CA CYS A 145 -1.84 13.88 -3.06
C CYS A 145 -1.77 13.61 -4.55
N LEU A 146 -2.88 13.23 -5.19
CA LEU A 146 -2.94 13.08 -6.63
C LEU A 146 -2.83 14.43 -7.34
N SER A 147 -2.05 14.48 -8.43
CA SER A 147 -2.04 15.66 -9.29
C SER A 147 -3.41 15.86 -9.95
N THR A 148 -3.78 17.11 -10.22
CA THR A 148 -5.04 17.43 -10.89
C THR A 148 -5.13 16.79 -12.28
N THR A 149 -4.01 16.64 -12.97
CA THR A 149 -3.91 15.96 -14.27
C THR A 149 -4.27 14.48 -14.13
N ASN A 150 -3.73 13.79 -13.13
CA ASN A 150 -4.02 12.37 -12.88
C ASN A 150 -5.47 12.15 -12.45
N ILE A 151 -6.04 13.07 -11.67
CA ILE A 151 -7.46 13.03 -11.32
C ILE A 151 -8.34 13.14 -12.57
N LYS A 152 -8.01 14.05 -13.49
CA LYS A 152 -8.74 14.18 -14.77
C LYS A 152 -8.65 12.90 -15.59
N LYS A 153 -7.45 12.28 -15.68
CA LYS A 153 -7.24 10.99 -16.35
C LYS A 153 -8.12 9.88 -15.77
N ILE A 154 -8.13 9.73 -14.43
CA ILE A 154 -8.96 8.72 -13.76
C ILE A 154 -10.44 8.94 -14.03
N LYS A 155 -10.92 10.20 -13.93
CA LYS A 155 -12.32 10.53 -14.21
C LYS A 155 -12.71 10.29 -15.67
N ALA A 156 -11.84 10.61 -16.62
CA ALA A 156 -12.07 10.35 -18.05
C ALA A 156 -12.11 8.84 -18.33
N TRP A 157 -11.16 8.10 -17.75
CA TRP A 157 -11.11 6.64 -17.85
C TRP A 157 -12.36 5.95 -17.31
N CYS A 158 -12.94 6.43 -16.22
CA CYS A 158 -14.20 5.86 -15.69
C CYS A 158 -15.41 6.10 -16.60
N LYS A 159 -15.35 7.15 -17.44
CA LYS A 159 -16.46 7.48 -18.35
C LYS A 159 -16.32 6.82 -19.74
N SER A 160 -15.12 6.40 -20.11
CA SER A 160 -14.86 5.71 -21.38
C SER A 160 -15.35 4.26 -21.33
#